data_050dfef1c3f7cf883f7997630e2dc89e
#
_entry.id   050dfef1c3f7cf883f7997630e2dc89e
#
_cell.length_a   1.000
_cell.length_b   1.000
_cell.length_c   1.000
_cell.angle_alpha   90.00
_cell.angle_beta   90.00
_cell.angle_gamma   90.00
#
_symmetry.space_group_name_H-M   'P 1'
#
loop_
_entity.id
_entity.type
_entity.pdbx_description
1 polymer ?
#
loop_
_entity_poly.entity_id
_entity_poly.type
_entity_poly.pdbx_seq_one_letter_code
_entity_poly.pdbx_strand_id
1 'polypeptide(L)'
;MSKKLTKDEFWDQMDPDKLNLTKKELLEFCDKVLEEWSENKIANFKYIVAIKLMIAQIRLTPEPILKAIWKKITLWFYDLTYQNALQDTQHDMFKELKKIGHK
;
A
#
# COMPACT_ATOMS: atom_id res chain seq x y z
N MET A 1 13.31 -19.86 0.48
CA MET A 1 12.36 -19.20 1.40
C MET A 1 12.47 -17.71 1.30
N SER A 2 11.35 -17.07 1.05
CA SER A 2 11.35 -15.63 1.03
C SER A 2 11.44 -15.08 2.45
N LYS A 3 12.36 -14.16 2.65
CA LYS A 3 12.57 -13.50 3.93
C LYS A 3 11.49 -12.47 4.17
N LYS A 4 10.95 -12.44 5.38
CA LYS A 4 9.99 -11.39 5.75
C LYS A 4 10.68 -10.03 5.81
N LEU A 5 10.06 -9.02 5.24
CA LEU A 5 10.58 -7.66 5.28
C LEU A 5 10.44 -7.05 6.67
N THR A 6 11.43 -6.25 7.07
CA THR A 6 11.30 -5.41 8.25
C THR A 6 10.41 -4.21 7.91
N LYS A 7 9.98 -3.47 8.95
CA LYS A 7 9.20 -2.24 8.74
C LYS A 7 9.96 -1.22 7.89
N ASP A 8 11.27 -1.08 8.13
CA ASP A 8 12.11 -0.14 7.39
C ASP A 8 12.22 -0.53 5.93
N GLU A 9 12.41 -1.83 5.65
CA GLU A 9 12.47 -2.34 4.29
C GLU A 9 11.13 -2.15 3.56
N PHE A 10 10.01 -2.38 4.26
CA PHE A 10 8.68 -2.18 3.71
C PHE A 10 8.45 -0.71 3.37
N TRP A 11 8.76 0.19 4.31
CA TRP A 11 8.61 1.63 4.07
C TRP A 11 9.49 2.09 2.92
N ASP A 12 10.70 1.56 2.82
CA ASP A 12 11.62 1.90 1.75
C ASP A 12 11.01 1.65 0.36
N GLN A 13 10.22 0.58 0.24
CA GLN A 13 9.52 0.25 -1.00
C GLN A 13 8.27 1.12 -1.22
N MET A 14 7.68 1.66 -0.17
CA MET A 14 6.43 2.41 -0.23
C MET A 14 6.61 3.92 -0.18
N ASP A 15 7.85 4.40 -0.04
CA ASP A 15 8.13 5.83 0.12
C ASP A 15 7.82 6.59 -1.18
N PRO A 16 6.84 7.51 -1.15
CA PRO A 16 6.45 8.24 -2.36
C PRO A 16 7.52 9.18 -2.87
N ASP A 17 8.44 9.65 -2.02
CA ASP A 17 9.53 10.52 -2.44
C ASP A 17 10.51 9.79 -3.35
N LYS A 18 10.79 8.53 -3.06
CA LYS A 18 11.70 7.72 -3.87
C LYS A 18 11.14 7.41 -5.24
N LEU A 19 9.82 7.28 -5.34
CA LEU A 19 9.12 6.96 -6.57
C LEU A 19 8.52 8.20 -7.24
N ASN A 20 8.69 9.36 -6.61
CA ASN A 20 8.20 10.64 -7.12
C ASN A 20 6.67 10.60 -7.38
N LEU A 21 5.92 10.09 -6.41
CA LEU A 21 4.49 9.87 -6.52
C LEU A 21 3.68 11.05 -5.99
N THR A 22 2.62 11.39 -6.70
CA THR A 22 1.65 12.39 -6.28
C THR A 22 0.51 11.74 -5.51
N LYS A 23 -0.34 12.55 -4.86
CA LYS A 23 -1.55 12.07 -4.18
C LYS A 23 -2.45 11.29 -5.13
N LYS A 24 -2.65 11.80 -6.35
CA LYS A 24 -3.43 11.14 -7.38
C LYS A 24 -2.89 9.74 -7.68
N GLU A 25 -1.57 9.62 -7.77
CA GLU A 25 -0.92 8.36 -8.08
C GLU A 25 -1.01 7.37 -6.91
N LEU A 26 -0.96 7.86 -5.67
CA LEU A 26 -1.18 7.00 -4.50
C LEU A 26 -2.61 6.44 -4.48
N LEU A 27 -3.59 7.25 -4.84
CA LEU A 27 -4.98 6.81 -4.95
C LEU A 27 -5.15 5.80 -6.10
N GLU A 28 -4.49 6.04 -7.22
CA GLU A 28 -4.49 5.14 -8.36
C GLU A 28 -3.90 3.78 -7.98
N PHE A 29 -2.81 3.77 -7.23
CA PHE A 29 -2.20 2.56 -6.70
C PHE A 29 -3.20 1.77 -5.84
N CYS A 30 -3.88 2.45 -4.91
CA CYS A 30 -4.87 1.81 -4.05
C CYS A 30 -6.02 1.22 -4.85
N ASP A 31 -6.50 1.92 -5.87
CA ASP A 31 -7.57 1.43 -6.74
C ASP A 31 -7.13 0.19 -7.51
N LYS A 32 -5.91 0.16 -8.00
CA LYS A 32 -5.37 -1.01 -8.73
C LYS A 32 -5.28 -2.24 -7.84
N VAL A 33 -4.74 -2.06 -6.64
CA VAL A 33 -4.63 -3.16 -5.67
C VAL A 33 -6.02 -3.66 -5.28
N LEU A 34 -6.95 -2.75 -5.05
CA LEU A 34 -8.33 -3.09 -4.70
C LEU A 34 -8.99 -3.90 -5.82
N GLU A 35 -8.79 -3.51 -7.07
CA GLU A 35 -9.32 -4.22 -8.23
C GLU A 35 -8.79 -5.65 -8.29
N GLU A 36 -7.49 -5.84 -8.14
CA GLU A 36 -6.87 -7.17 -8.14
C GLU A 36 -7.40 -8.06 -7.02
N TRP A 37 -7.47 -7.51 -5.81
CA TRP A 37 -7.91 -8.31 -4.66
C TRP A 37 -9.41 -8.60 -4.69
N SER A 38 -10.19 -7.80 -5.40
CA SER A 38 -11.62 -8.01 -5.54
C SER A 38 -11.97 -9.25 -6.38
N GLU A 39 -11.01 -9.79 -7.11
CA GLU A 39 -11.19 -11.03 -7.85
C GLU A 39 -11.42 -12.23 -6.91
N ASN A 40 -10.89 -12.16 -5.68
CA ASN A 40 -11.12 -13.15 -4.65
C ASN A 40 -11.48 -12.46 -3.34
N LYS A 41 -12.71 -11.97 -3.27
CA LYS A 41 -13.20 -11.18 -2.15
C LYS A 41 -13.19 -11.92 -0.81
N ILE A 42 -13.47 -13.21 -0.83
CA ILE A 42 -13.54 -14.00 0.40
C ILE A 42 -12.15 -14.10 1.04
N ALA A 43 -11.15 -14.48 0.24
CA ALA A 43 -9.78 -14.64 0.73
C ALA A 43 -9.14 -13.32 1.13
N ASN A 44 -9.49 -12.22 0.44
CA ASN A 44 -8.85 -10.93 0.62
C ASN A 44 -9.70 -9.91 1.38
N PHE A 45 -10.80 -10.32 1.97
CA PHE A 45 -11.76 -9.41 2.60
C PHE A 45 -11.10 -8.41 3.56
N LYS A 46 -10.24 -8.89 4.43
CA LYS A 46 -9.55 -8.08 5.43
C LYS A 46 -8.69 -6.97 4.78
N TYR A 47 -7.98 -7.34 3.72
CA TYR A 47 -7.11 -6.41 3.01
C TYR A 47 -7.91 -5.42 2.15
N ILE A 48 -9.03 -5.86 1.60
CA ILE A 48 -9.93 -5.00 0.85
C ILE A 48 -10.47 -3.89 1.75
N VAL A 49 -10.91 -4.24 2.96
CA VAL A 49 -11.38 -3.27 3.95
C VAL A 49 -10.26 -2.29 4.32
N ALA A 50 -9.05 -2.82 4.54
CA ALA A 50 -7.90 -1.99 4.89
C ALA A 50 -7.57 -0.97 3.80
N ILE A 51 -7.55 -1.40 2.53
CA ILE A 51 -7.28 -0.50 1.40
C ILE A 51 -8.36 0.57 1.27
N LYS A 52 -9.63 0.22 1.48
CA LYS A 52 -10.72 1.20 1.45
C LYS A 52 -10.54 2.27 2.52
N LEU A 53 -10.09 1.89 3.71
CA LEU A 53 -9.79 2.84 4.78
C LEU A 53 -8.60 3.73 4.40
N MET A 54 -7.57 3.17 3.78
CA MET A 54 -6.42 3.93 3.30
C MET A 54 -6.85 4.97 2.26
N ILE A 55 -7.69 4.59 1.32
CA ILE A 55 -8.22 5.51 0.30
C ILE A 55 -8.95 6.69 0.97
N ALA A 56 -9.82 6.40 1.94
CA ALA A 56 -10.56 7.44 2.65
C ALA A 56 -9.61 8.40 3.37
N GLN A 57 -8.59 7.88 4.03
CA GLN A 57 -7.61 8.71 4.73
C GLN A 57 -6.83 9.60 3.76
N ILE A 58 -6.37 9.04 2.64
CA ILE A 58 -5.60 9.79 1.65
C ILE A 58 -6.45 10.92 1.06
N ARG A 59 -7.70 10.65 0.74
CA ARG A 59 -8.59 11.66 0.16
C ARG A 59 -8.79 12.87 1.09
N LEU A 60 -8.84 12.62 2.40
CA LEU A 60 -9.03 13.67 3.40
C LEU A 60 -7.75 14.36 3.81
N THR A 61 -6.61 13.88 3.35
CA THR A 61 -5.29 14.38 3.78
C THR A 61 -4.81 15.49 2.85
N PRO A 62 -4.50 16.70 3.39
CA PRO A 62 -3.91 17.77 2.58
C PRO A 62 -2.47 17.43 2.19
N GLU A 63 -2.03 17.98 1.05
CA GLU A 63 -0.71 17.71 0.49
C GLU A 63 0.46 17.91 1.46
N PRO A 64 0.51 18.98 2.28
CA PRO A 64 1.67 19.19 3.17
C PRO A 64 1.94 18.07 4.16
N ILE A 65 0.92 17.31 4.56
CA ILE A 65 1.07 16.23 5.55
C ILE A 65 0.86 14.84 4.92
N LEU A 66 0.72 14.79 3.61
CA LEU A 66 0.41 13.55 2.89
C LEU A 66 1.43 12.44 3.16
N LYS A 67 2.72 12.76 3.11
CA LYS A 67 3.77 11.77 3.32
C LYS A 67 3.71 11.16 4.72
N ALA A 68 3.49 12.00 5.74
CA ALA A 68 3.40 11.54 7.12
C ALA A 68 2.21 10.61 7.33
N ILE A 69 1.07 10.96 6.77
CA ILE A 69 -0.14 10.12 6.86
C ILE A 69 0.05 8.83 6.05
N TRP A 70 0.61 8.91 4.85
CA TRP A 70 0.91 7.75 4.03
C TRP A 70 1.81 6.76 4.77
N LYS A 71 2.88 7.28 5.42
CA LYS A 71 3.77 6.44 6.21
C LYS A 71 3.03 5.74 7.34
N LYS A 72 2.19 6.47 8.06
CA LYS A 72 1.42 5.93 9.19
C LYS A 72 0.49 4.79 8.74
N ILE A 73 -0.28 5.01 7.68
CA ILE A 73 -1.25 4.01 7.21
C ILE A 73 -0.57 2.81 6.55
N THR A 74 0.55 3.02 5.85
CA THR A 74 1.27 1.89 5.23
C THR A 74 1.94 1.02 6.28
N LEU A 75 2.48 1.59 7.34
CA LEU A 75 3.06 0.80 8.43
C LEU A 75 1.98 0.07 9.23
N TRP A 76 0.80 0.67 9.38
CA TRP A 76 -0.36 -0.03 9.94
C TRP A 76 -0.72 -1.24 9.06
N PHE A 77 -0.74 -1.07 7.76
CA PHE A 77 -1.02 -2.15 6.81
C PHE A 77 0.06 -3.23 6.87
N TYR A 78 1.33 -2.83 7.06
CA TYR A 78 2.42 -3.77 7.25
C TYR A 78 2.16 -4.69 8.45
N ASP A 79 1.79 -4.11 9.58
CA ASP A 79 1.49 -4.90 10.78
C ASP A 79 0.34 -5.88 10.54
N LEU A 80 -0.66 -5.44 9.79
CA LEU A 80 -1.82 -6.26 9.44
C LEU A 80 -1.43 -7.46 8.58
N THR A 81 -0.61 -7.24 7.55
CA THR A 81 -0.18 -8.29 6.62
C THR A 81 0.90 -9.18 7.20
N TYR A 82 1.76 -8.63 8.05
CA TYR A 82 2.87 -9.37 8.66
C TYR A 82 2.38 -10.55 9.49
N GLN A 83 1.34 -10.32 10.31
CA GLN A 83 0.80 -11.36 11.17
C GLN A 83 0.22 -12.54 10.39
N ASN A 84 -0.18 -12.31 9.15
CA ASN A 84 -0.79 -13.33 8.30
C ASN A 84 0.20 -13.93 7.31
N ALA A 85 1.48 -13.56 7.39
CA ALA A 85 2.57 -14.09 6.58
C ALA A 85 2.34 -13.99 5.07
N LEU A 86 1.63 -12.97 4.61
CA LEU A 86 1.28 -12.80 3.20
C LEU A 86 2.35 -11.99 2.45
N GLN A 87 3.50 -12.61 2.25
CA GLN A 87 4.60 -11.99 1.52
C GLN A 87 4.22 -11.70 0.05
N ASP A 88 3.41 -12.57 -0.54
CA ASP A 88 2.95 -12.40 -1.91
C ASP A 88 2.11 -11.13 -2.05
N THR A 89 1.25 -10.85 -1.07
CA THR A 89 0.43 -9.63 -1.05
C THR A 89 1.30 -8.38 -1.03
N GLN A 90 2.33 -8.37 -0.19
CA GLN A 90 3.26 -7.24 -0.11
C GLN A 90 4.03 -7.07 -1.42
N HIS A 91 4.46 -8.18 -1.99
CA HIS A 91 5.21 -8.18 -3.24
C HIS A 91 4.37 -7.61 -4.39
N ASP A 92 3.10 -8.00 -4.46
CA ASP A 92 2.17 -7.49 -5.47
C ASP A 92 1.95 -5.99 -5.32
N MET A 93 1.86 -5.50 -4.09
CA MET A 93 1.75 -4.06 -3.81
C MET A 93 2.96 -3.30 -4.34
N PHE A 94 4.17 -3.79 -4.06
CA PHE A 94 5.39 -3.14 -4.53
C PHE A 94 5.46 -3.10 -6.04
N LYS A 95 5.07 -4.19 -6.68
CA LYS A 95 5.06 -4.30 -8.13
C LYS A 95 4.14 -3.26 -8.77
N GLU A 96 2.92 -3.11 -8.24
CA GLU A 96 1.97 -2.12 -8.74
C GLU A 96 2.44 -0.69 -8.50
N LEU A 97 3.01 -0.43 -7.32
CA LEU A 97 3.51 0.90 -6.99
C LEU A 97 4.66 1.32 -7.91
N LYS A 98 5.57 0.39 -8.21
CA LYS A 98 6.68 0.64 -9.11
C LYS A 98 6.22 0.92 -10.53
N LYS A 99 5.20 0.23 -11.01
CA LYS A 99 4.62 0.48 -12.34
C LYS A 99 4.09 1.91 -12.46
N ILE A 100 3.44 2.40 -11.42
CA ILE A 100 2.88 3.75 -11.41
C ILE A 100 3.99 4.80 -11.32
N GLY A 101 5.01 4.52 -10.50
CA GLY A 101 6.14 5.42 -10.30
C GLY A 101 7.13 5.50 -11.44
N HIS A 102 7.18 4.49 -12.31
CA HIS A 102 8.06 4.46 -13.47
C HIS A 102 7.34 5.03 -14.69
N LYS A 103 7.52 6.29 -14.91
CA LYS A 103 6.94 6.97 -16.08
C LYS A 103 8.01 7.28 -17.12
#